data_5229d9fa83acda227db099685e8a0e21
#
_entry.id   5229d9fa83acda227db099685e8a0e21
#
_cell.length_a   1.000
_cell.length_b   1.000
_cell.length_c   1.000
_cell.angle_alpha   90.00
_cell.angle_beta   90.00
_cell.angle_gamma   90.00
#
_symmetry.space_group_name_H-M   'P 1'
#
loop_
_entity.id
_entity.type
_entity.pdbx_description
1 polymer ?
#
loop_
_entity_poly.entity_id
_entity_poly.type
_entity_poly.pdbx_seq_one_letter_code
_entity_poly.pdbx_strand_id
1 'polypeptide(L)'
;MKNEPRRFAARRIAATLLLTCVTPIVMAKTSLLYIATQDPARMGLAVAEFDPESGDLSPPRWAVDTRDPAHFTLSADHSRLYMCNTGTPGGLSAFAVDKNTAALKLLNYRESKGRGPSYVSVDQSGRYVLDANYGGGYVEIHALAQDGSLGEQTAFVQHEGSSVHPQRQTKPYAHWFRTDPSNQFALAADLGTDKIVIYRFDPHTGKLAANDPPATKVAGGQGPRHLAYHPNGKWVYATAEMGNEVMAFEWNGKNGTLTQFQAVKTLAPGFTGPSTAAEIAVRADGKFLYASNRGEDSLVVYAIDASSGELTLRQRTPSRGKVPRYFTLDPTNKWLVVSNQEGENVAVFAVDAKNGELQPKGEPIKVVRPMAVVFLR
;
A
#
# COMPACT_ATOMS: atom_id res chain seq x y z
N MET A 1 26.15 -101.15 -0.94
CA MET A 1 25.07 -100.32 -0.46
C MET A 1 25.60 -98.90 -0.34
N LYS A 2 25.23 -98.04 -1.26
CA LYS A 2 25.69 -96.62 -1.33
C LYS A 2 24.55 -95.75 -0.98
N ASN A 3 24.70 -94.91 0.11
CA ASN A 3 23.73 -93.87 0.51
C ASN A 3 23.95 -92.61 -0.32
N GLU A 4 22.90 -92.11 -0.98
CA GLU A 4 22.86 -90.81 -1.58
C GLU A 4 22.18 -89.80 -0.61
N PRO A 5 22.66 -88.60 -0.51
CA PRO A 5 22.00 -87.59 0.33
C PRO A 5 20.99 -86.79 -0.51
N ARG A 6 19.77 -86.58 0.06
CA ARG A 6 18.71 -85.78 -0.49
C ARG A 6 19.07 -84.28 -0.34
N ARG A 7 19.04 -83.52 -1.47
CA ARG A 7 19.17 -82.05 -1.53
C ARG A 7 17.83 -81.42 -1.21
N PHE A 8 17.79 -80.63 -0.15
CA PHE A 8 16.70 -79.71 0.14
C PHE A 8 16.85 -78.40 -0.70
N ALA A 9 15.89 -78.13 -1.59
CA ALA A 9 15.81 -76.85 -2.31
C ALA A 9 15.17 -75.79 -1.42
N ALA A 10 15.96 -74.79 -1.00
CA ALA A 10 15.43 -73.63 -0.29
C ALA A 10 14.79 -72.65 -1.30
N ARG A 11 13.46 -72.47 -1.21
CA ARG A 11 12.73 -71.38 -1.91
C ARG A 11 13.04 -70.06 -1.24
N ARG A 12 13.73 -69.15 -1.95
CA ARG A 12 13.87 -67.74 -1.56
C ARG A 12 12.59 -67.01 -1.91
N ILE A 13 11.85 -66.52 -0.90
CA ILE A 13 10.73 -65.59 -1.05
C ILE A 13 11.35 -64.20 -1.16
N ALA A 14 11.28 -63.57 -2.32
CA ALA A 14 11.64 -62.17 -2.50
C ALA A 14 10.49 -61.32 -2.01
N ALA A 15 10.65 -60.65 -0.87
CA ALA A 15 9.72 -59.64 -0.38
C ALA A 15 10.02 -58.33 -1.12
N THR A 16 9.15 -57.92 -2.02
CA THR A 16 9.21 -56.60 -2.68
C THR A 16 8.66 -55.55 -1.71
N LEU A 17 9.53 -54.75 -1.09
CA LEU A 17 9.15 -53.58 -0.32
C LEU A 17 8.70 -52.50 -1.31
N LEU A 18 7.39 -52.22 -1.37
CA LEU A 18 6.88 -50.99 -2.01
C LEU A 18 7.18 -49.82 -1.07
N LEU A 19 8.19 -49.03 -1.39
CA LEU A 19 8.41 -47.70 -0.76
C LEU A 19 7.36 -46.75 -1.32
N THR A 20 6.28 -46.50 -0.60
CA THR A 20 5.36 -45.40 -0.88
C THR A 20 6.07 -44.11 -0.50
N CYS A 21 6.54 -43.35 -1.50
CA CYS A 21 7.08 -42.02 -1.33
C CYS A 21 5.91 -41.09 -0.95
N VAL A 22 5.68 -40.90 0.34
CA VAL A 22 4.77 -39.85 0.83
C VAL A 22 5.54 -38.55 0.71
N THR A 23 5.36 -37.83 -0.40
CA THR A 23 5.76 -36.43 -0.51
C THR A 23 4.99 -35.63 0.54
N PRO A 24 5.69 -34.93 1.45
CA PRO A 24 4.98 -34.03 2.35
C PRO A 24 4.26 -32.98 1.51
N ILE A 25 2.93 -32.92 1.61
CA ILE A 25 2.15 -31.79 1.10
C ILE A 25 2.56 -30.60 1.97
N VAL A 26 3.50 -29.80 1.48
CA VAL A 26 3.77 -28.48 2.04
C VAL A 26 2.54 -27.65 1.71
N MET A 27 1.61 -27.56 2.66
CA MET A 27 0.49 -26.63 2.56
C MET A 27 1.09 -25.25 2.37
N ALA A 28 0.89 -24.64 1.21
CA ALA A 28 1.26 -23.27 0.95
C ALA A 28 0.63 -22.42 2.05
N LYS A 29 1.45 -21.63 2.75
CA LYS A 29 0.96 -20.84 3.89
C LYS A 29 0.09 -19.72 3.33
N THR A 30 -1.22 -19.85 3.46
CA THR A 30 -2.21 -18.85 3.04
C THR A 30 -1.86 -17.49 3.68
N SER A 31 -1.78 -16.44 2.88
CA SER A 31 -1.65 -15.07 3.35
C SER A 31 -3.02 -14.51 3.73
N LEU A 32 -3.05 -13.56 4.65
CA LEU A 32 -4.28 -12.87 5.03
C LEU A 32 -4.25 -11.44 4.48
N LEU A 33 -5.37 -10.99 3.91
CA LEU A 33 -5.55 -9.67 3.34
C LEU A 33 -6.63 -8.92 4.12
N TYR A 34 -6.27 -7.81 4.77
CA TYR A 34 -7.24 -6.89 5.32
C TYR A 34 -7.83 -5.99 4.24
N ILE A 35 -9.12 -5.71 4.37
CA ILE A 35 -9.89 -4.86 3.46
C ILE A 35 -10.66 -3.85 4.32
N ALA A 36 -10.34 -2.56 4.20
CA ALA A 36 -11.16 -1.50 4.79
C ALA A 36 -12.41 -1.28 3.95
N THR A 37 -13.58 -1.23 4.58
CA THR A 37 -14.86 -1.04 3.90
C THR A 37 -15.70 0.04 4.58
N GLN A 38 -16.25 0.96 3.78
CA GLN A 38 -17.21 1.98 4.19
C GLN A 38 -18.66 1.56 3.78
N ASP A 39 -18.98 0.29 3.96
CA ASP A 39 -20.36 -0.19 3.77
C ASP A 39 -21.31 0.57 4.72
N PRO A 40 -22.33 1.28 4.22
CA PRO A 40 -23.28 1.98 5.08
C PRO A 40 -24.01 1.09 6.09
N ALA A 41 -24.16 -0.19 5.78
CA ALA A 41 -24.77 -1.17 6.68
C ALA A 41 -23.80 -1.62 7.79
N ARG A 42 -22.48 -1.64 7.52
CA ARG A 42 -21.46 -2.03 8.48
C ARG A 42 -20.07 -1.57 8.05
N MET A 43 -19.54 -0.57 8.72
CA MET A 43 -18.18 -0.03 8.45
C MET A 43 -17.13 -0.75 9.29
N GLY A 44 -15.96 -1.03 8.71
CA GLY A 44 -14.84 -1.64 9.44
C GLY A 44 -13.81 -2.29 8.56
N LEU A 45 -13.14 -3.29 9.12
CA LEU A 45 -12.22 -4.14 8.37
C LEU A 45 -12.79 -5.55 8.24
N ALA A 46 -12.71 -6.05 7.02
CA ALA A 46 -12.86 -7.46 6.70
C ALA A 46 -11.49 -8.09 6.45
N VAL A 47 -11.38 -9.40 6.48
CA VAL A 47 -10.19 -10.15 6.14
C VAL A 47 -10.54 -11.29 5.19
N ALA A 48 -9.77 -11.46 4.13
CA ALA A 48 -9.86 -12.56 3.18
C ALA A 48 -8.59 -13.41 3.24
N GLU A 49 -8.72 -14.69 2.93
CA GLU A 49 -7.59 -15.59 2.73
C GLU A 49 -7.12 -15.48 1.29
N PHE A 50 -5.83 -15.37 1.12
CA PHE A 50 -5.17 -15.27 -0.20
C PHE A 50 -4.16 -16.39 -0.38
N ASP A 51 -4.29 -17.15 -1.45
CA ASP A 51 -3.31 -18.16 -1.83
C ASP A 51 -2.22 -17.53 -2.72
N PRO A 52 -0.96 -17.39 -2.23
CA PRO A 52 0.12 -16.76 -2.99
C PRO A 52 0.61 -17.59 -4.20
N GLU A 53 0.24 -18.88 -4.29
CA GLU A 53 0.63 -19.70 -5.44
C GLU A 53 -0.41 -19.64 -6.56
N SER A 54 -1.68 -19.68 -6.23
CA SER A 54 -2.76 -19.63 -7.23
C SER A 54 -3.30 -18.22 -7.49
N GLY A 55 -3.12 -17.28 -6.55
CA GLY A 55 -3.74 -15.95 -6.59
C GLY A 55 -5.23 -15.97 -6.23
N ASP A 56 -5.75 -17.05 -5.69
CA ASP A 56 -7.15 -17.13 -5.29
C ASP A 56 -7.40 -16.35 -4.01
N LEU A 57 -8.50 -15.59 -4.01
CA LEU A 57 -8.94 -14.76 -2.90
C LEU A 57 -10.30 -15.25 -2.40
N SER A 58 -10.37 -15.62 -1.12
CA SER A 58 -11.62 -16.09 -0.51
C SER A 58 -12.64 -14.97 -0.32
N PRO A 59 -13.94 -15.29 -0.19
CA PRO A 59 -14.90 -14.34 0.34
C PRO A 59 -14.44 -13.79 1.70
N PRO A 60 -14.57 -12.46 1.94
CA PRO A 60 -14.08 -11.87 3.17
C PRO A 60 -14.97 -12.21 4.36
N ARG A 61 -14.37 -12.42 5.53
CA ARG A 61 -15.03 -12.47 6.83
C ARG A 61 -14.76 -11.19 7.60
N TRP A 62 -15.65 -10.84 8.51
CA TRP A 62 -15.54 -9.62 9.30
C TRP A 62 -14.44 -9.73 10.36
N ALA A 63 -13.63 -8.69 10.51
CA ALA A 63 -12.55 -8.64 11.51
C ALA A 63 -12.86 -7.68 12.65
N VAL A 64 -13.30 -6.45 12.36
CA VAL A 64 -13.63 -5.46 13.39
C VAL A 64 -14.55 -4.36 12.85
N ASP A 65 -15.47 -3.88 13.67
CA ASP A 65 -16.27 -2.68 13.41
C ASP A 65 -15.43 -1.44 13.77
N THR A 66 -15.46 -0.43 12.89
CA THR A 66 -14.83 0.87 13.14
C THR A 66 -15.42 1.93 12.24
N ARG A 67 -15.40 3.20 12.69
CA ARG A 67 -16.01 4.31 11.96
C ARG A 67 -15.16 4.73 10.77
N ASP A 68 -15.80 4.97 9.63
CA ASP A 68 -15.22 5.61 8.43
C ASP A 68 -13.77 5.17 8.11
N PRO A 69 -13.48 3.85 8.04
CA PRO A 69 -12.13 3.37 7.78
C PRO A 69 -11.68 3.76 6.37
N ALA A 70 -10.43 4.21 6.25
CA ALA A 70 -9.86 4.58 4.96
C ALA A 70 -8.51 3.89 4.74
N HIS A 71 -7.42 4.63 4.79
CA HIS A 71 -6.08 4.08 4.70
C HIS A 71 -5.64 3.47 6.04
N PHE A 72 -4.88 2.40 6.00
CA PHE A 72 -4.29 1.78 7.19
C PHE A 72 -2.92 1.16 6.85
N THR A 73 -2.12 0.95 7.88
CA THR A 73 -0.79 0.35 7.78
C THR A 73 -0.56 -0.62 8.92
N LEU A 74 0.35 -1.57 8.72
CA LEU A 74 0.82 -2.49 9.76
C LEU A 74 2.17 -2.04 10.32
N SER A 75 2.45 -2.36 11.59
CA SER A 75 3.80 -2.31 12.11
C SER A 75 4.71 -3.30 11.37
N ALA A 76 6.03 -3.08 11.39
CA ALA A 76 7.00 -3.93 10.68
C ALA A 76 6.93 -5.41 11.11
N ASP A 77 6.61 -5.67 12.37
CA ASP A 77 6.43 -7.02 12.94
C ASP A 77 4.99 -7.56 12.74
N HIS A 78 4.10 -6.79 12.12
CA HIS A 78 2.68 -7.08 11.88
C HIS A 78 1.85 -7.38 13.15
N SER A 79 2.31 -6.94 14.32
CA SER A 79 1.59 -7.11 15.57
C SER A 79 0.60 -5.97 15.87
N ARG A 80 0.66 -4.89 15.10
CA ARG A 80 -0.18 -3.70 15.24
C ARG A 80 -0.71 -3.23 13.88
N LEU A 81 -1.89 -2.62 13.91
CA LEU A 81 -2.50 -1.96 12.77
C LEU A 81 -2.92 -0.55 13.19
N TYR A 82 -2.56 0.43 12.36
CA TYR A 82 -2.94 1.84 12.53
C TYR A 82 -3.79 2.28 11.36
N MET A 83 -4.88 3.00 11.64
CA MET A 83 -5.90 3.29 10.64
C MET A 83 -6.43 4.70 10.73
N CYS A 84 -6.61 5.31 9.55
CA CYS A 84 -7.34 6.56 9.38
C CYS A 84 -8.85 6.33 9.44
N ASN A 85 -9.53 7.14 10.26
CA ASN A 85 -10.97 7.26 10.34
C ASN A 85 -11.37 8.62 9.78
N THR A 86 -11.95 8.66 8.56
CA THR A 86 -12.12 9.90 7.77
C THR A 86 -13.35 10.71 8.12
N GLY A 87 -14.17 10.28 9.07
CA GLY A 87 -15.41 10.95 9.49
C GLY A 87 -15.21 12.37 10.04
N THR A 88 -16.29 12.92 10.60
CA THR A 88 -16.29 14.20 11.31
C THR A 88 -16.95 14.02 12.68
N PRO A 89 -16.22 14.13 13.80
CA PRO A 89 -14.76 14.23 13.86
C PRO A 89 -14.09 12.95 13.34
N GLY A 90 -12.94 13.12 12.71
CA GLY A 90 -12.10 12.00 12.28
C GLY A 90 -11.04 11.66 13.31
N GLY A 91 -10.13 10.74 12.97
CA GLY A 91 -9.03 10.37 13.87
C GLY A 91 -8.23 9.18 13.43
N LEU A 92 -7.42 8.70 14.34
CA LEU A 92 -6.58 7.51 14.19
C LEU A 92 -7.00 6.43 15.18
N SER A 93 -7.10 5.20 14.71
CA SER A 93 -7.28 4.00 15.55
C SER A 93 -6.01 3.16 15.56
N ALA A 94 -5.64 2.63 16.73
CA ALA A 94 -4.60 1.61 16.88
C ALA A 94 -5.23 0.28 17.32
N PHE A 95 -4.80 -0.81 16.69
CA PHE A 95 -5.27 -2.16 17.00
C PHE A 95 -4.10 -3.11 17.27
N ALA A 96 -4.26 -4.01 18.22
CA ALA A 96 -3.45 -5.20 18.31
C ALA A 96 -3.94 -6.24 17.30
N VAL A 97 -3.00 -6.94 16.66
CA VAL A 97 -3.25 -7.93 15.62
C VAL A 97 -2.90 -9.31 16.13
N ASP A 98 -3.84 -10.24 16.12
CA ASP A 98 -3.54 -11.67 16.22
C ASP A 98 -3.12 -12.18 14.83
N LYS A 99 -1.83 -12.45 14.66
CA LYS A 99 -1.25 -12.85 13.36
C LYS A 99 -1.74 -14.21 12.84
N ASN A 100 -2.31 -15.06 13.71
CA ASN A 100 -2.81 -16.38 13.33
C ASN A 100 -4.25 -16.32 12.82
N THR A 101 -5.08 -15.50 13.46
CA THR A 101 -6.52 -15.41 13.18
C THR A 101 -6.90 -14.14 12.43
N ALA A 102 -5.98 -13.17 12.31
CA ALA A 102 -6.24 -11.79 11.88
C ALA A 102 -7.31 -11.06 12.71
N ALA A 103 -7.58 -11.51 13.93
CA ALA A 103 -8.46 -10.79 14.84
C ALA A 103 -7.81 -9.48 15.27
N LEU A 104 -8.62 -8.43 15.36
CA LEU A 104 -8.21 -7.08 15.74
C LEU A 104 -8.83 -6.71 17.08
N LYS A 105 -7.99 -6.21 18.00
CA LYS A 105 -8.43 -5.64 19.27
C LYS A 105 -8.06 -4.17 19.30
N LEU A 106 -9.06 -3.29 19.42
CA LEU A 106 -8.82 -1.86 19.58
C LEU A 106 -7.96 -1.60 20.83
N LEU A 107 -6.85 -0.89 20.66
CA LEU A 107 -6.01 -0.39 21.75
C LEU A 107 -6.49 0.98 22.19
N ASN A 108 -6.56 1.93 21.27
CA ASN A 108 -7.13 3.24 21.51
C ASN A 108 -7.51 3.96 20.21
N TYR A 109 -8.16 5.10 20.35
CA TYR A 109 -8.52 6.05 19.33
C TYR A 109 -8.05 7.45 19.73
N ARG A 110 -7.52 8.21 18.79
CA ARG A 110 -7.17 9.63 18.95
C ARG A 110 -7.95 10.45 17.94
N GLU A 111 -8.73 11.40 18.45
CA GLU A 111 -9.51 12.30 17.62
C GLU A 111 -8.61 13.34 16.94
N SER A 112 -8.83 13.57 15.65
CA SER A 112 -8.16 14.59 14.85
C SER A 112 -8.87 15.93 14.96
N LYS A 113 -8.18 17.02 14.64
CA LYS A 113 -8.78 18.35 14.56
C LYS A 113 -9.66 18.45 13.30
N GLY A 114 -10.95 18.20 13.44
CA GLY A 114 -11.94 18.30 12.37
C GLY A 114 -12.11 17.01 11.58
N ARG A 115 -12.21 17.10 10.24
CA ARG A 115 -12.37 15.96 9.37
C ARG A 115 -11.07 15.15 9.30
N GLY A 116 -11.18 13.84 9.30
CA GLY A 116 -10.09 12.93 9.55
C GLY A 116 -8.99 12.81 8.50
N PRO A 117 -7.92 12.07 8.87
CA PRO A 117 -6.76 11.84 8.05
C PRO A 117 -7.08 10.97 6.83
N SER A 118 -6.25 11.10 5.77
CA SER A 118 -6.34 10.32 4.54
C SER A 118 -5.25 9.28 4.40
N TYR A 119 -4.16 9.42 5.13
CA TYR A 119 -3.01 8.53 5.06
C TYR A 119 -2.35 8.38 6.43
N VAL A 120 -1.90 7.17 6.75
CA VAL A 120 -1.16 6.85 7.96
C VAL A 120 0.05 5.98 7.62
N SER A 121 1.18 6.22 8.28
CA SER A 121 2.39 5.41 8.16
C SER A 121 3.05 5.23 9.51
N VAL A 122 3.96 4.26 9.60
CA VAL A 122 4.85 4.06 10.75
C VAL A 122 6.27 4.42 10.31
N ASP A 123 7.01 5.12 11.16
CA ASP A 123 8.41 5.45 10.90
C ASP A 123 9.29 4.18 10.86
N GLN A 124 10.51 4.29 10.32
CA GLN A 124 11.38 3.13 10.15
C GLN A 124 11.81 2.47 11.49
N SER A 125 11.76 3.21 12.60
CA SER A 125 12.09 2.68 13.92
C SER A 125 10.92 1.97 14.61
N GLY A 126 9.69 2.12 14.07
CA GLY A 126 8.46 1.59 14.66
C GLY A 126 8.04 2.30 15.96
N ARG A 127 8.54 3.51 16.21
CA ARG A 127 8.25 4.28 17.44
C ARG A 127 7.21 5.38 17.25
N TYR A 128 6.93 5.75 16.01
CA TYR A 128 6.04 6.86 15.68
C TYR A 128 5.06 6.50 14.58
N VAL A 129 3.84 6.99 14.73
CA VAL A 129 2.83 7.01 13.67
C VAL A 129 2.74 8.41 13.11
N LEU A 130 2.79 8.53 11.79
CA LEU A 130 2.68 9.75 11.04
C LEU A 130 1.36 9.74 10.27
N ASP A 131 0.62 10.85 10.28
CA ASP A 131 -0.57 10.99 9.45
C ASP A 131 -0.65 12.30 8.68
N ALA A 132 -1.27 12.21 7.50
CA ALA A 132 -1.64 13.35 6.69
C ALA A 132 -3.15 13.59 6.80
N ASN A 133 -3.53 14.74 7.30
CA ASN A 133 -4.93 15.12 7.45
C ASN A 133 -5.39 15.97 6.26
N TYR A 134 -6.09 15.33 5.33
CA TYR A 134 -6.60 15.99 4.12
C TYR A 134 -7.62 17.10 4.43
N GLY A 135 -8.57 16.79 5.29
CA GLY A 135 -9.64 17.73 5.64
C GLY A 135 -9.14 18.98 6.37
N GLY A 136 -8.17 18.81 7.27
CA GLY A 136 -7.55 19.87 8.05
C GLY A 136 -6.39 20.57 7.33
N GLY A 137 -5.75 19.94 6.37
CA GLY A 137 -4.59 20.46 5.65
C GLY A 137 -3.33 20.53 6.53
N TYR A 138 -3.08 19.50 7.34
CA TYR A 138 -1.94 19.42 8.25
C TYR A 138 -1.33 18.02 8.26
N VAL A 139 -0.16 17.90 8.86
CA VAL A 139 0.47 16.63 9.21
C VAL A 139 0.74 16.58 10.71
N GLU A 140 0.68 15.38 11.28
CA GLU A 140 0.99 15.18 12.70
C GLU A 140 1.71 13.84 12.93
N ILE A 141 2.38 13.76 14.10
CA ILE A 141 3.11 12.58 14.54
C ILE A 141 2.71 12.26 15.98
N HIS A 142 2.44 10.99 16.23
CA HIS A 142 2.19 10.45 17.56
C HIS A 142 3.28 9.44 17.95
N ALA A 143 3.82 9.56 19.14
CA ALA A 143 4.67 8.51 19.72
C ALA A 143 3.82 7.27 19.99
N LEU A 144 4.43 6.09 19.88
CA LEU A 144 3.79 4.82 20.23
C LEU A 144 4.17 4.42 21.65
N ALA A 145 3.19 4.03 22.44
CA ALA A 145 3.41 3.41 23.73
C ALA A 145 3.96 1.98 23.57
N GLN A 146 4.45 1.40 24.64
CA GLN A 146 5.03 0.05 24.63
C GLN A 146 4.05 -1.03 24.17
N ASP A 147 2.75 -0.86 24.42
CA ASP A 147 1.70 -1.77 23.96
C ASP A 147 1.28 -1.51 22.50
N GLY A 148 1.86 -0.49 21.84
CA GLY A 148 1.56 -0.06 20.48
C GLY A 148 0.35 0.87 20.36
N SER A 149 -0.24 1.35 21.47
CA SER A 149 -1.27 2.38 21.43
C SER A 149 -0.70 3.74 21.02
N LEU A 150 -1.55 4.61 20.44
CA LEU A 150 -1.20 5.98 20.08
C LEU A 150 -0.99 6.81 21.35
N GLY A 151 0.21 7.27 21.55
CA GLY A 151 0.60 8.06 22.70
C GLY A 151 0.49 9.57 22.46
N GLU A 152 1.48 10.29 22.96
CA GLU A 152 1.59 11.74 22.90
C GLU A 152 1.82 12.23 21.47
N GLN A 153 1.20 13.36 21.09
CA GLN A 153 1.48 14.06 19.84
C GLN A 153 2.84 14.76 19.96
N THR A 154 3.82 14.30 19.18
CA THR A 154 5.20 14.84 19.21
C THR A 154 5.43 15.95 18.21
N ALA A 155 4.64 15.98 17.12
CA ALA A 155 4.68 17.03 16.12
C ALA A 155 3.29 17.32 15.53
N PHE A 156 3.06 18.58 15.18
CA PHE A 156 1.89 19.06 14.44
C PHE A 156 2.34 20.23 13.57
N VAL A 157 2.07 20.14 12.26
CA VAL A 157 2.39 21.22 11.32
C VAL A 157 1.18 21.52 10.45
N GLN A 158 0.58 22.69 10.64
CA GLN A 158 -0.44 23.22 9.74
C GLN A 158 0.24 23.68 8.45
N HIS A 159 -0.20 23.15 7.31
CA HIS A 159 0.22 23.66 6.01
C HIS A 159 -0.52 24.96 5.69
N GLU A 160 0.09 25.77 4.85
CA GLU A 160 -0.46 27.07 4.42
C GLU A 160 -0.37 27.25 2.91
N GLY A 161 -1.29 28.05 2.37
CA GLY A 161 -1.33 28.41 0.97
C GLY A 161 -2.48 27.74 0.21
N SER A 162 -2.44 27.91 -1.09
CA SER A 162 -3.41 27.44 -2.07
C SER A 162 -2.71 27.26 -3.42
N SER A 163 -3.42 26.80 -4.45
CA SER A 163 -2.91 26.75 -5.81
C SER A 163 -4.00 27.10 -6.83
N VAL A 164 -3.77 26.75 -8.10
CA VAL A 164 -4.49 27.33 -9.26
C VAL A 164 -5.93 26.82 -9.44
N HIS A 165 -6.27 25.63 -8.91
CA HIS A 165 -7.60 25.06 -9.12
C HIS A 165 -8.64 25.70 -8.18
N PRO A 166 -9.68 26.41 -8.71
CA PRO A 166 -10.54 27.27 -7.91
C PRO A 166 -11.41 26.56 -6.86
N GLN A 167 -11.58 25.24 -6.99
CA GLN A 167 -12.40 24.44 -6.07
C GLN A 167 -11.59 23.41 -5.27
N ARG A 168 -10.55 22.84 -5.88
CA ARG A 168 -9.80 21.73 -5.31
C ARG A 168 -8.50 22.17 -4.62
N GLN A 169 -8.08 23.44 -4.77
CA GLN A 169 -6.82 23.96 -4.23
C GLN A 169 -7.01 25.29 -3.51
N THR A 170 -8.14 25.48 -2.84
CA THR A 170 -8.47 26.71 -2.08
C THR A 170 -7.72 26.81 -0.76
N LYS A 171 -7.18 25.71 -0.27
CA LYS A 171 -6.39 25.59 0.96
C LYS A 171 -5.48 24.35 0.86
N PRO A 172 -4.60 24.10 1.85
CA PRO A 172 -3.84 22.84 1.90
C PRO A 172 -4.75 21.63 2.04
N TYR A 173 -4.31 20.53 1.41
CA TYR A 173 -4.92 19.20 1.46
C TYR A 173 -3.81 18.14 1.51
N ALA A 174 -3.20 17.96 2.69
CA ALA A 174 -2.15 16.96 2.91
C ALA A 174 -2.72 15.56 2.71
N HIS A 175 -2.21 14.80 1.73
CA HIS A 175 -2.78 13.52 1.32
C HIS A 175 -1.90 12.31 1.64
N TRP A 176 -0.61 12.49 1.78
CA TRP A 176 0.36 11.44 2.08
C TRP A 176 1.46 12.00 2.99
N PHE A 177 1.92 11.20 3.97
CA PHE A 177 2.99 11.60 4.87
C PHE A 177 3.76 10.37 5.35
N ARG A 178 5.08 10.35 5.13
CA ARG A 178 5.94 9.22 5.49
C ARG A 178 7.39 9.67 5.64
N THR A 179 8.16 8.96 6.49
CA THR A 179 9.62 9.11 6.54
C THR A 179 10.28 8.51 5.31
N ASP A 180 11.43 9.06 4.94
CA ASP A 180 12.32 8.47 3.95
C ASP A 180 12.94 7.15 4.48
N PRO A 181 13.54 6.32 3.62
CA PRO A 181 14.15 5.06 4.05
C PRO A 181 15.27 5.22 5.09
N SER A 182 15.92 6.38 5.17
CA SER A 182 16.96 6.67 6.17
C SER A 182 16.39 7.09 7.54
N ASN A 183 15.10 7.38 7.61
CA ASN A 183 14.41 7.91 8.78
C ASN A 183 14.94 9.29 9.25
N GLN A 184 15.56 10.05 8.35
CA GLN A 184 16.09 11.40 8.63
C GLN A 184 15.18 12.52 8.11
N PHE A 185 14.36 12.22 7.13
CA PHE A 185 13.43 13.16 6.53
C PHE A 185 12.02 12.58 6.54
N ALA A 186 11.04 13.47 6.57
CA ALA A 186 9.64 13.12 6.35
C ALA A 186 9.09 13.99 5.22
N LEU A 187 8.40 13.35 4.25
CA LEU A 187 7.83 14.01 3.09
C LEU A 187 6.31 13.97 3.16
N ALA A 188 5.67 15.10 2.84
CA ALA A 188 4.22 15.21 2.74
C ALA A 188 3.80 15.69 1.35
N ALA A 189 2.92 14.92 0.67
CA ALA A 189 2.26 15.39 -0.54
C ALA A 189 1.07 16.27 -0.17
N ASP A 190 1.10 17.52 -0.60
CA ASP A 190 0.00 18.45 -0.40
C ASP A 190 -0.66 18.80 -1.73
N LEU A 191 -1.81 18.16 -1.98
CA LEU A 191 -2.60 18.33 -3.18
C LEU A 191 -3.08 19.78 -3.34
N GLY A 192 -3.41 20.44 -2.23
CA GLY A 192 -4.02 21.78 -2.25
C GLY A 192 -3.04 22.89 -2.59
N THR A 193 -1.74 22.65 -2.38
CA THR A 193 -0.71 23.68 -2.58
C THR A 193 0.27 23.37 -3.70
N ASP A 194 0.08 22.26 -4.41
CA ASP A 194 1.01 21.75 -5.44
C ASP A 194 2.45 21.65 -4.91
N LYS A 195 2.60 21.08 -3.70
CA LYS A 195 3.90 20.91 -3.05
C LYS A 195 4.11 19.48 -2.55
N ILE A 196 5.36 19.04 -2.58
CA ILE A 196 5.86 17.98 -1.72
C ILE A 196 6.66 18.68 -0.63
N VAL A 197 6.08 18.77 0.57
CA VAL A 197 6.69 19.44 1.74
C VAL A 197 7.71 18.47 2.35
N ILE A 198 8.86 19.00 2.76
CA ILE A 198 9.97 18.20 3.26
C ILE A 198 10.37 18.70 4.64
N TYR A 199 10.46 17.77 5.57
CA TYR A 199 10.86 18.03 6.95
C TYR A 199 12.13 17.25 7.30
N ARG A 200 12.95 17.81 8.15
CA ARG A 200 13.92 17.04 8.93
C ARG A 200 13.16 16.34 10.06
N PHE A 201 13.32 15.06 10.15
CA PHE A 201 12.69 14.23 11.18
C PHE A 201 13.74 13.79 12.21
N ASP A 202 13.45 14.04 13.48
CA ASP A 202 14.26 13.50 14.58
C ASP A 202 13.67 12.17 15.06
N PRO A 203 14.29 11.03 14.73
CA PRO A 203 13.78 9.72 15.12
C PRO A 203 13.92 9.44 16.62
N HIS A 204 14.59 10.28 17.42
CA HIS A 204 14.69 10.12 18.87
C HIS A 204 13.54 10.78 19.59
N THR A 205 13.05 11.91 19.11
CA THR A 205 12.00 12.73 19.75
C THR A 205 10.70 12.77 19.00
N GLY A 206 10.65 12.28 17.74
CA GLY A 206 9.46 12.37 16.86
C GLY A 206 9.13 13.80 16.41
N LYS A 207 10.07 14.74 16.52
CA LYS A 207 9.87 16.13 16.14
C LYS A 207 10.19 16.37 14.68
N LEU A 208 9.53 17.40 14.13
CA LEU A 208 9.76 17.92 12.79
C LEU A 208 10.39 19.30 12.84
N ALA A 209 11.35 19.53 11.96
CA ALA A 209 11.84 20.86 11.64
C ALA A 209 11.72 21.08 10.12
N ALA A 210 11.50 22.32 9.69
CA ALA A 210 11.50 22.63 8.26
C ALA A 210 12.85 22.28 7.65
N ASN A 211 12.84 21.67 6.46
CA ASN A 211 14.05 21.48 5.68
C ASN A 211 14.43 22.77 4.94
N ASP A 212 15.59 22.79 4.30
CA ASP A 212 16.03 23.85 3.40
C ASP A 212 16.49 23.24 2.06
N PRO A 213 15.73 23.46 0.97
CA PRO A 213 14.42 24.11 0.89
C PRO A 213 13.31 23.31 1.59
N PRO A 214 12.23 23.99 2.08
CA PRO A 214 11.18 23.33 2.87
C PRO A 214 10.18 22.53 2.02
N ALA A 215 10.21 22.66 0.71
CA ALA A 215 9.33 21.94 -0.21
C ALA A 215 9.87 21.97 -1.64
N THR A 216 9.46 20.96 -2.42
CA THR A 216 9.53 20.99 -3.88
C THR A 216 8.16 21.32 -4.44
N LYS A 217 8.07 22.39 -5.28
CA LYS A 217 6.86 22.75 -6.01
C LYS A 217 6.75 21.95 -7.27
N VAL A 218 5.54 21.49 -7.57
CA VAL A 218 5.19 20.91 -8.87
C VAL A 218 4.40 21.91 -9.71
N ALA A 219 4.14 21.63 -10.97
CA ALA A 219 3.33 22.50 -11.82
C ALA A 219 1.94 22.73 -11.24
N GLY A 220 1.37 23.93 -11.45
CA GLY A 220 0.07 24.29 -10.92
C GLY A 220 -1.04 23.38 -11.43
N GLY A 221 -1.92 22.93 -10.54
CA GLY A 221 -3.03 22.05 -10.86
C GLY A 221 -2.69 20.56 -10.90
N GLN A 222 -1.47 20.17 -10.57
CA GLN A 222 -1.07 18.75 -10.55
C GLN A 222 -1.67 18.01 -9.35
N GLY A 223 -1.61 18.59 -8.17
CA GLY A 223 -2.13 17.97 -6.94
C GLY A 223 -1.41 16.68 -6.58
N PRO A 224 -0.19 16.73 -6.03
CA PRO A 224 0.54 15.55 -5.59
C PRO A 224 -0.26 14.82 -4.52
N ARG A 225 -0.40 13.49 -4.68
CA ARG A 225 -1.29 12.66 -3.86
C ARG A 225 -0.55 11.62 -3.02
N HIS A 226 0.01 10.62 -3.65
CA HIS A 226 0.80 9.56 -3.01
C HIS A 226 2.20 9.51 -3.62
N LEU A 227 3.18 9.10 -2.81
CA LEU A 227 4.57 8.91 -3.22
C LEU A 227 4.99 7.47 -3.04
N ALA A 228 5.91 7.02 -3.91
CA ALA A 228 6.60 5.75 -3.80
C ALA A 228 8.11 5.95 -3.93
N TYR A 229 8.87 5.48 -2.93
CA TYR A 229 10.33 5.43 -3.02
C TYR A 229 10.76 4.25 -3.89
N HIS A 230 11.76 4.48 -4.73
CA HIS A 230 12.45 3.40 -5.40
C HIS A 230 13.38 2.67 -4.41
N PRO A 231 13.49 1.32 -4.48
CA PRO A 231 14.31 0.55 -3.54
C PRO A 231 15.79 0.92 -3.49
N ASN A 232 16.33 1.52 -4.59
CA ASN A 232 17.73 1.99 -4.61
C ASN A 232 17.98 3.27 -3.82
N GLY A 233 16.92 3.92 -3.28
CA GLY A 233 16.99 5.15 -2.51
C GLY A 233 17.36 6.42 -3.31
N LYS A 234 17.40 6.36 -4.65
CA LYS A 234 17.77 7.50 -5.51
C LYS A 234 16.58 8.22 -6.11
N TRP A 235 15.45 7.55 -6.26
CA TRP A 235 14.28 8.09 -6.95
C TRP A 235 13.02 8.02 -6.09
N VAL A 236 12.18 9.02 -6.31
CA VAL A 236 10.82 9.10 -5.75
C VAL A 236 9.86 9.38 -6.88
N TYR A 237 8.74 8.68 -6.89
CA TYR A 237 7.67 8.88 -7.84
C TYR A 237 6.41 9.35 -7.11
N ALA A 238 5.66 10.26 -7.70
CA ALA A 238 4.42 10.79 -7.13
C ALA A 238 3.29 10.76 -8.14
N THR A 239 2.08 10.35 -7.72
CA THR A 239 0.87 10.58 -8.51
C THR A 239 0.44 12.03 -8.39
N ALA A 240 0.17 12.66 -9.54
CA ALA A 240 -0.53 13.92 -9.67
C ALA A 240 -2.03 13.63 -9.79
N GLU A 241 -2.79 13.77 -8.71
CA GLU A 241 -4.21 13.38 -8.69
C GLU A 241 -5.02 14.10 -9.77
N MET A 242 -4.88 15.42 -9.87
CA MET A 242 -5.64 16.22 -10.80
C MET A 242 -5.00 16.28 -12.19
N GLY A 243 -3.67 16.21 -12.27
CA GLY A 243 -2.92 16.21 -13.52
C GLY A 243 -2.98 14.89 -14.29
N ASN A 244 -3.39 13.79 -13.61
CA ASN A 244 -3.37 12.43 -14.18
C ASN A 244 -2.00 12.08 -14.76
N GLU A 245 -0.97 12.27 -13.95
CA GLU A 245 0.43 11.99 -14.27
C GLU A 245 1.12 11.22 -13.15
N VAL A 246 2.21 10.54 -13.49
CA VAL A 246 3.26 10.14 -12.55
C VAL A 246 4.43 11.09 -12.77
N MET A 247 4.80 11.79 -11.72
CA MET A 247 5.97 12.67 -11.67
C MET A 247 7.15 11.89 -11.08
N ALA A 248 8.32 11.95 -11.71
CA ALA A 248 9.54 11.29 -11.28
C ALA A 248 10.57 12.30 -10.80
N PHE A 249 11.20 12.00 -9.65
CA PHE A 249 12.15 12.88 -8.97
C PHE A 249 13.43 12.14 -8.61
N GLU A 250 14.57 12.81 -8.76
CA GLU A 250 15.79 12.44 -8.07
C GLU A 250 15.68 12.83 -6.60
N TRP A 251 15.98 11.90 -5.69
CA TRP A 251 16.02 12.10 -4.25
C TRP A 251 17.45 12.24 -3.76
N ASN A 252 17.78 13.39 -3.20
CA ASN A 252 19.03 13.59 -2.49
C ASN A 252 18.83 13.39 -0.97
N GLY A 253 19.06 12.17 -0.49
CA GLY A 253 18.90 11.80 0.92
C GLY A 253 19.94 12.42 1.87
N LYS A 254 20.92 13.20 1.39
CA LYS A 254 21.88 13.91 2.26
C LYS A 254 21.32 15.23 2.75
N ASN A 255 20.61 15.94 1.90
CA ASN A 255 20.07 17.27 2.21
C ASN A 255 18.54 17.35 2.12
N GLY A 256 17.87 16.25 1.77
CA GLY A 256 16.41 16.20 1.70
C GLY A 256 15.84 17.04 0.56
N THR A 257 16.29 16.82 -0.68
CA THR A 257 15.78 17.57 -1.84
C THR A 257 15.27 16.64 -2.92
N LEU A 258 14.22 17.09 -3.63
CA LEU A 258 13.65 16.44 -4.80
C LEU A 258 13.88 17.32 -6.03
N THR A 259 14.42 16.74 -7.10
CA THR A 259 14.57 17.39 -8.41
C THR A 259 13.74 16.62 -9.43
N GLN A 260 12.69 17.23 -9.97
CA GLN A 260 11.84 16.58 -10.97
C GLN A 260 12.62 16.44 -12.29
N PHE A 261 12.63 15.25 -12.89
CA PHE A 261 13.24 15.00 -14.18
C PHE A 261 12.26 14.50 -15.25
N GLN A 262 11.08 13.98 -14.84
CA GLN A 262 10.09 13.48 -15.80
C GLN A 262 8.67 13.65 -15.25
N ALA A 263 7.67 13.75 -16.14
CA ALA A 263 6.26 13.52 -15.87
C ALA A 263 5.67 12.73 -17.05
N VAL A 264 4.90 11.69 -16.75
CA VAL A 264 4.27 10.81 -17.74
C VAL A 264 2.77 10.70 -17.49
N LYS A 265 1.98 10.74 -18.58
CA LYS A 265 0.51 10.63 -18.51
C LYS A 265 0.07 9.22 -18.10
N THR A 266 -0.90 9.16 -17.19
CA THR A 266 -1.53 7.90 -16.78
C THR A 266 -2.72 7.50 -17.66
N LEU A 267 -3.44 8.47 -18.22
CA LEU A 267 -4.62 8.24 -19.06
C LEU A 267 -4.26 7.79 -20.48
N ALA A 268 -5.16 7.05 -21.10
CA ALA A 268 -5.05 6.68 -22.51
C ALA A 268 -5.12 7.92 -23.43
N PRO A 269 -4.40 7.93 -24.55
CA PRO A 269 -4.55 8.99 -25.55
C PRO A 269 -6.01 9.11 -25.99
N GLY A 270 -6.54 10.34 -25.99
CA GLY A 270 -7.92 10.62 -26.38
C GLY A 270 -8.98 10.40 -25.29
N PHE A 271 -8.62 9.97 -24.09
CA PHE A 271 -9.58 9.93 -22.99
C PHE A 271 -9.98 11.35 -22.58
N THR A 272 -11.29 11.64 -22.58
CA THR A 272 -11.87 12.98 -22.30
C THR A 272 -12.81 13.00 -21.09
N GLY A 273 -13.06 11.85 -20.46
CA GLY A 273 -13.89 11.75 -19.25
C GLY A 273 -13.20 12.35 -18.01
N PRO A 274 -13.96 12.64 -16.94
CA PRO A 274 -13.37 13.00 -15.67
C PRO A 274 -12.54 11.85 -15.12
N SER A 275 -11.30 12.13 -14.70
CA SER A 275 -10.43 11.14 -14.10
C SER A 275 -9.47 11.79 -13.11
N THR A 276 -9.05 10.99 -12.13
CA THR A 276 -8.03 11.38 -11.13
C THR A 276 -7.12 10.22 -10.83
N ALA A 277 -5.80 10.43 -10.91
CA ALA A 277 -4.83 9.44 -10.48
C ALA A 277 -4.95 9.15 -8.97
N ALA A 278 -4.65 7.94 -8.53
CA ALA A 278 -4.82 7.57 -7.14
C ALA A 278 -3.57 6.90 -6.53
N GLU A 279 -3.51 5.59 -6.53
CA GLU A 279 -2.45 4.83 -5.88
C GLU A 279 -1.21 4.70 -6.76
N ILE A 280 -0.06 4.53 -6.10
CA ILE A 280 1.23 4.32 -6.76
C ILE A 280 2.08 3.34 -5.94
N ALA A 281 2.72 2.41 -6.61
CA ALA A 281 3.70 1.51 -5.99
C ALA A 281 4.83 1.16 -6.95
N VAL A 282 6.04 1.06 -6.41
CA VAL A 282 7.19 0.49 -7.10
C VAL A 282 7.34 -0.97 -6.68
N ARG A 283 7.52 -1.89 -7.63
CA ARG A 283 7.77 -3.30 -7.33
C ARG A 283 9.09 -3.43 -6.55
N ALA A 284 9.17 -4.39 -5.64
CA ALA A 284 10.31 -4.50 -4.72
C ALA A 284 11.69 -4.69 -5.41
N ASP A 285 11.72 -5.18 -6.67
CA ASP A 285 12.95 -5.27 -7.46
C ASP A 285 13.33 -3.96 -8.19
N GLY A 286 12.50 -2.92 -8.07
CA GLY A 286 12.73 -1.61 -8.67
C GLY A 286 12.51 -1.53 -10.19
N LYS A 287 12.03 -2.59 -10.86
CA LYS A 287 11.94 -2.61 -12.33
C LYS A 287 10.65 -2.01 -12.88
N PHE A 288 9.59 -1.99 -12.09
CA PHE A 288 8.26 -1.56 -12.54
C PHE A 288 7.57 -0.68 -11.51
N LEU A 289 6.78 0.25 -12.03
CA LEU A 289 5.91 1.12 -11.27
C LEU A 289 4.47 0.91 -11.73
N TYR A 290 3.55 0.89 -10.78
CA TYR A 290 2.12 0.75 -10.99
C TYR A 290 1.41 2.01 -10.50
N ALA A 291 0.38 2.45 -11.25
CA ALA A 291 -0.50 3.54 -10.84
C ALA A 291 -1.96 3.22 -11.19
N SER A 292 -2.91 3.86 -10.52
CA SER A 292 -4.34 3.69 -10.79
C SER A 292 -5.02 5.00 -11.14
N ASN A 293 -6.07 4.95 -12.00
CA ASN A 293 -6.89 6.08 -12.42
C ASN A 293 -8.35 5.82 -12.05
N ARG A 294 -8.95 6.75 -11.31
CA ARG A 294 -10.36 6.75 -10.93
C ARG A 294 -11.14 7.57 -11.95
N GLY A 295 -12.06 6.96 -12.69
CA GLY A 295 -12.81 7.56 -13.78
C GLY A 295 -12.50 6.92 -15.13
N GLU A 296 -11.23 6.83 -15.55
CA GLU A 296 -10.81 5.88 -16.59
C GLU A 296 -10.90 4.43 -16.10
N ASP A 297 -10.85 4.25 -14.76
CA ASP A 297 -10.96 2.97 -14.07
C ASP A 297 -9.91 1.95 -14.54
N SER A 298 -8.67 2.43 -14.65
CA SER A 298 -7.53 1.67 -15.16
C SER A 298 -6.39 1.51 -14.15
N LEU A 299 -5.58 0.48 -14.39
CA LEU A 299 -4.26 0.29 -13.83
C LEU A 299 -3.22 0.53 -14.93
N VAL A 300 -2.13 1.22 -14.58
CA VAL A 300 -1.07 1.56 -15.52
C VAL A 300 0.25 0.98 -15.04
N VAL A 301 1.01 0.39 -15.96
CA VAL A 301 2.32 -0.20 -15.71
C VAL A 301 3.38 0.56 -16.47
N TYR A 302 4.43 0.98 -15.77
CA TYR A 302 5.63 1.56 -16.36
C TYR A 302 6.84 0.70 -16.05
N ALA A 303 7.73 0.53 -17.04
CA ALA A 303 9.08 0.08 -16.75
C ALA A 303 9.91 1.24 -16.25
N ILE A 304 10.79 0.96 -15.29
CA ILE A 304 11.75 1.93 -14.74
C ILE A 304 13.12 1.62 -15.34
N ASP A 305 13.76 2.61 -15.98
CA ASP A 305 15.13 2.48 -16.44
C ASP A 305 16.08 2.43 -15.23
N ALA A 306 16.90 1.39 -15.16
CA ALA A 306 17.77 1.14 -14.01
C ALA A 306 18.89 2.17 -13.83
N SER A 307 19.20 2.94 -14.88
CA SER A 307 20.28 3.94 -14.87
C SER A 307 19.78 5.37 -14.62
N SER A 308 18.65 5.73 -15.21
CA SER A 308 18.09 7.09 -15.17
C SER A 308 16.87 7.24 -14.24
N GLY A 309 16.18 6.15 -13.92
CA GLY A 309 14.89 6.20 -13.21
C GLY A 309 13.70 6.61 -14.08
N GLU A 310 13.91 6.82 -15.39
CA GLU A 310 12.86 7.22 -16.31
C GLU A 310 11.81 6.12 -16.49
N LEU A 311 10.56 6.57 -16.64
CA LEU A 311 9.40 5.73 -16.81
C LEU A 311 9.04 5.58 -18.28
N THR A 312 8.88 4.33 -18.72
CA THR A 312 8.35 3.99 -20.04
C THR A 312 7.08 3.17 -19.89
N LEU A 313 5.99 3.63 -20.50
CA LEU A 313 4.71 2.93 -20.46
C LEU A 313 4.83 1.51 -21.04
N ARG A 314 4.28 0.54 -20.31
CA ARG A 314 4.17 -0.85 -20.73
C ARG A 314 2.73 -1.25 -21.01
N GLN A 315 1.84 -0.91 -20.10
CA GLN A 315 0.45 -1.36 -20.18
C GLN A 315 -0.50 -0.34 -19.57
N ARG A 316 -1.73 -0.25 -20.12
CA ARG A 316 -2.93 0.17 -19.41
C ARG A 316 -3.95 -0.94 -19.52
N THR A 317 -4.57 -1.28 -18.39
CA THR A 317 -5.58 -2.33 -18.34
C THR A 317 -6.74 -1.89 -17.44
N PRO A 318 -8.00 -2.27 -17.76
CA PRO A 318 -9.12 -1.99 -16.86
C PRO A 318 -8.90 -2.59 -15.47
N SER A 319 -9.28 -1.88 -14.42
CA SER A 319 -9.16 -2.33 -13.02
C SER A 319 -10.16 -3.43 -12.62
N ARG A 320 -11.05 -3.83 -13.54
CA ARG A 320 -12.17 -4.77 -13.33
C ARG A 320 -13.24 -4.26 -12.35
N GLY A 321 -13.31 -2.96 -12.16
CA GLY A 321 -14.31 -2.29 -11.33
C GLY A 321 -14.29 -0.80 -11.60
N LYS A 322 -14.93 -0.04 -10.71
CA LYS A 322 -14.99 1.43 -10.80
C LYS A 322 -14.28 2.06 -9.62
N VAL A 323 -13.58 3.16 -9.88
CA VAL A 323 -12.85 3.94 -8.87
C VAL A 323 -11.81 3.07 -8.15
N PRO A 324 -10.74 2.58 -8.85
CA PRO A 324 -9.62 1.84 -8.25
C PRO A 324 -8.83 2.77 -7.31
N ARG A 325 -9.31 2.87 -6.07
CA ARG A 325 -8.82 3.85 -5.08
C ARG A 325 -7.47 3.49 -4.50
N TYR A 326 -7.25 2.20 -4.26
CA TYR A 326 -6.05 1.67 -3.65
C TYR A 326 -5.71 0.30 -4.24
N PHE A 327 -4.44 -0.03 -4.31
CA PHE A 327 -3.98 -1.37 -4.63
C PHE A 327 -2.71 -1.69 -3.82
N THR A 328 -2.39 -2.97 -3.69
CA THR A 328 -1.16 -3.43 -3.09
C THR A 328 -0.57 -4.58 -3.90
N LEU A 329 0.76 -4.65 -3.94
CA LEU A 329 1.47 -5.84 -4.40
C LEU A 329 1.55 -6.85 -3.25
N ASP A 330 1.41 -8.14 -3.56
CA ASP A 330 1.65 -9.17 -2.58
C ASP A 330 3.16 -9.24 -2.23
N PRO A 331 3.53 -9.80 -1.07
CA PRO A 331 4.92 -9.88 -0.65
C PRO A 331 5.87 -10.60 -1.61
N THR A 332 5.34 -11.49 -2.47
CA THR A 332 6.13 -12.21 -3.48
C THR A 332 6.30 -11.43 -4.78
N ASN A 333 5.57 -10.31 -4.95
CA ASN A 333 5.46 -9.50 -6.17
C ASN A 333 4.92 -10.28 -7.38
N LYS A 334 4.23 -11.39 -7.15
CA LYS A 334 3.53 -12.18 -8.18
C LYS A 334 2.12 -11.67 -8.45
N TRP A 335 1.55 -10.90 -7.51
CA TRP A 335 0.15 -10.49 -7.55
C TRP A 335 -0.02 -9.02 -7.19
N LEU A 336 -1.01 -8.39 -7.83
CA LEU A 336 -1.53 -7.07 -7.45
C LEU A 336 -3.00 -7.23 -7.10
N VAL A 337 -3.40 -6.71 -5.94
CA VAL A 337 -4.79 -6.71 -5.47
C VAL A 337 -5.29 -5.27 -5.43
N VAL A 338 -6.40 -4.99 -6.11
CA VAL A 338 -6.98 -3.64 -6.23
C VAL A 338 -8.36 -3.57 -5.60
N SER A 339 -8.61 -2.50 -4.82
CA SER A 339 -9.93 -2.14 -4.29
C SER A 339 -10.61 -1.14 -5.21
N ASN A 340 -11.72 -1.53 -5.80
CA ASN A 340 -12.56 -0.72 -6.69
C ASN A 340 -13.73 -0.16 -5.88
N GLN A 341 -13.58 1.05 -5.35
CA GLN A 341 -14.48 1.64 -4.34
C GLN A 341 -15.95 1.70 -4.78
N GLU A 342 -16.21 2.24 -5.96
CA GLU A 342 -17.57 2.36 -6.52
C GLU A 342 -17.95 1.13 -7.38
N GLY A 343 -16.98 0.30 -7.71
CA GLY A 343 -17.21 -1.02 -8.33
C GLY A 343 -17.65 -2.07 -7.32
N GLU A 344 -17.58 -1.75 -6.03
CA GLU A 344 -17.93 -2.63 -4.92
C GLU A 344 -17.29 -4.01 -5.00
N ASN A 345 -16.01 -4.02 -5.38
CA ASN A 345 -15.27 -5.27 -5.52
C ASN A 345 -13.77 -5.13 -5.24
N VAL A 346 -13.15 -6.26 -4.98
CA VAL A 346 -11.69 -6.42 -4.94
C VAL A 346 -11.30 -7.38 -6.04
N ALA A 347 -10.38 -6.95 -6.92
CA ALA A 347 -9.89 -7.75 -8.04
C ALA A 347 -8.42 -8.11 -7.86
N VAL A 348 -8.03 -9.27 -8.39
CA VAL A 348 -6.66 -9.78 -8.36
C VAL A 348 -6.09 -9.83 -9.77
N PHE A 349 -4.82 -9.48 -9.90
CA PHE A 349 -4.06 -9.56 -11.15
C PHE A 349 -2.76 -10.33 -10.90
N ALA A 350 -2.44 -11.24 -11.81
CA ALA A 350 -1.10 -11.80 -11.90
C ALA A 350 -0.13 -10.75 -12.46
N VAL A 351 1.06 -10.68 -11.89
CA VAL A 351 2.13 -9.78 -12.34
C VAL A 351 3.15 -10.60 -13.12
N ASP A 352 3.33 -10.30 -14.39
CA ASP A 352 4.38 -10.93 -15.18
C ASP A 352 5.76 -10.54 -14.64
N ALA A 353 6.58 -11.54 -14.33
CA ALA A 353 7.89 -11.32 -13.71
C ALA A 353 8.89 -10.60 -14.64
N LYS A 354 8.74 -10.73 -15.97
CA LYS A 354 9.69 -10.22 -16.96
C LYS A 354 9.38 -8.80 -17.43
N ASN A 355 8.09 -8.54 -17.73
CA ASN A 355 7.65 -7.28 -18.32
C ASN A 355 6.77 -6.44 -17.37
N GLY A 356 6.40 -6.97 -16.19
CA GLY A 356 5.59 -6.30 -15.17
C GLY A 356 4.11 -6.19 -15.51
N GLU A 357 3.65 -6.69 -16.64
CA GLU A 357 2.26 -6.57 -17.08
C GLU A 357 1.30 -7.32 -16.18
N LEU A 358 0.09 -6.77 -16.10
CA LEU A 358 -1.00 -7.26 -15.25
C LEU A 358 -1.97 -8.11 -16.06
N GLN A 359 -2.26 -9.31 -15.57
CA GLN A 359 -3.26 -10.19 -16.15
C GLN A 359 -4.37 -10.46 -15.13
N PRO A 360 -5.66 -10.22 -15.44
CA PRO A 360 -6.76 -10.49 -14.52
C PRO A 360 -6.77 -11.94 -14.06
N LYS A 361 -6.98 -12.16 -12.76
CA LYS A 361 -7.09 -13.49 -12.16
C LYS A 361 -8.50 -13.70 -11.59
N GLY A 362 -9.18 -14.74 -12.06
CA GLY A 362 -10.51 -15.11 -11.56
C GLY A 362 -11.56 -14.01 -11.68
N GLU A 363 -12.67 -14.14 -11.00
CA GLU A 363 -13.68 -13.08 -10.88
C GLU A 363 -13.42 -12.23 -9.63
N PRO A 364 -13.67 -10.89 -9.68
CA PRO A 364 -13.55 -10.04 -8.50
C PRO A 364 -14.50 -10.49 -7.40
N ILE A 365 -14.04 -10.44 -6.15
CA ILE A 365 -14.91 -10.69 -4.99
C ILE A 365 -15.71 -9.45 -4.64
N LYS A 366 -16.98 -9.63 -4.23
CA LYS A 366 -17.84 -8.52 -3.81
C LYS A 366 -17.43 -8.01 -2.43
N VAL A 367 -17.17 -6.71 -2.34
CA VAL A 367 -16.94 -5.95 -1.10
C VAL A 367 -17.54 -4.58 -1.28
N VAL A 368 -18.48 -4.18 -0.44
CA VAL A 368 -19.15 -2.87 -0.56
C VAL A 368 -18.19 -1.76 -0.19
N ARG A 369 -18.00 -0.78 -1.09
CA ARG A 369 -17.15 0.41 -0.92
C ARG A 369 -15.76 0.11 -0.31
N PRO A 370 -14.95 -0.79 -0.90
CA PRO A 370 -13.62 -1.08 -0.38
C PRO A 370 -12.70 0.13 -0.55
N MET A 371 -12.00 0.52 0.52
CA MET A 371 -11.17 1.72 0.57
C MET A 371 -9.69 1.43 0.38
N ALA A 372 -9.17 0.47 1.13
CA ALA A 372 -7.77 0.05 1.09
C ALA A 372 -7.65 -1.45 1.35
N VAL A 373 -6.57 -2.04 0.86
CA VAL A 373 -6.24 -3.47 1.02
C VAL A 373 -4.76 -3.60 1.41
N VAL A 374 -4.46 -4.41 2.44
CA VAL A 374 -3.08 -4.62 2.92
C VAL A 374 -2.90 -6.07 3.36
N PHE A 375 -1.81 -6.68 2.90
CA PHE A 375 -1.45 -8.04 3.30
C PHE A 375 -0.92 -8.10 4.73
N LEU A 376 -1.44 -9.05 5.51
CA LEU A 376 -0.86 -9.51 6.76
C LEU A 376 0.03 -10.71 6.42
N ARG A 377 1.32 -10.58 6.59
CA ARG A 377 2.32 -11.62 6.28
C ARG A 377 2.33 -12.75 7.30
#